data_1b136870b7d18af5fc2750ad8f781995
#
_entry.id   1b136870b7d18af5fc2750ad8f781995
#
_cell.length_a   1.000
_cell.length_b   1.000
_cell.length_c   1.000
_cell.angle_alpha   90.00
_cell.angle_beta   90.00
_cell.angle_gamma   90.00
#
_symmetry.space_group_name_H-M   'P 1'
#
loop_
_entity.id
_entity.type
_entity.pdbx_description
1 polymer ?
#
loop_
_entity_poly.entity_id
_entity_poly.type
_entity_poly.pdbx_seq_one_letter_code
_entity_poly.pdbx_strand_id
1 'polypeptide(L)'
;DDGNVGIGTTPTNKLDVFGHFTATSKAFLIDHPTKENKKLQYASLEGPENAVYVRGTANSASIELPDYWSELIHEDSITVVVTPIGKKQDLYIKSKSPQLIMIGGVKGSYDYVVYGERKDIDRLEIEPLKV
;
A
#
# COMPACT_ATOMS: atom_id res chain seq x y z
N ASP A 1 -1.49 -20.95 27.84
CA ASP A 1 -2.34 -20.33 26.81
C ASP A 1 -1.91 -18.88 26.60
N ASP A 2 -1.40 -18.57 25.42
CA ASP A 2 -0.94 -17.22 25.03
C ASP A 2 -2.03 -16.43 24.27
N GLY A 3 -3.24 -16.99 24.16
CA GLY A 3 -4.34 -16.38 23.43
C GLY A 3 -4.23 -16.50 21.91
N ASN A 4 -3.37 -17.36 21.40
CA ASN A 4 -3.27 -17.63 19.97
C ASN A 4 -4.32 -18.67 19.54
N VAL A 5 -4.80 -18.55 18.31
CA VAL A 5 -5.80 -19.46 17.73
C VAL A 5 -5.21 -20.15 16.51
N GLY A 6 -5.24 -21.47 16.52
CA GLY A 6 -4.82 -22.31 15.39
C GLY A 6 -6.03 -23.07 14.83
N ILE A 7 -6.15 -23.09 13.51
CA ILE A 7 -7.14 -23.88 12.79
C ILE A 7 -6.36 -24.89 11.94
N GLY A 8 -6.43 -26.16 12.30
CA GLY A 8 -5.71 -27.23 11.63
C GLY A 8 -4.22 -27.27 11.91
N THR A 9 -3.72 -26.44 12.82
CA THR A 9 -2.30 -26.38 13.19
C THR A 9 -2.13 -25.82 14.60
N THR A 10 -0.94 -26.03 15.18
CA THR A 10 -0.55 -25.34 16.41
C THR A 10 -0.09 -23.92 16.03
N PRO A 11 -0.71 -22.88 16.62
CA PRO A 11 -0.46 -21.51 16.20
C PRO A 11 0.90 -20.98 16.68
N THR A 12 1.61 -20.30 15.79
CA THR A 12 2.83 -19.52 16.10
C THR A 12 2.55 -18.01 16.07
N ASN A 13 1.42 -17.62 15.50
CA ASN A 13 0.92 -16.25 15.45
C ASN A 13 -0.44 -16.14 16.15
N LYS A 14 -0.98 -14.94 16.26
CA LYS A 14 -2.29 -14.75 16.90
C LYS A 14 -3.39 -15.57 16.26
N LEU A 15 -3.34 -15.73 14.95
CA LEU A 15 -4.22 -16.62 14.19
C LEU A 15 -3.41 -17.31 13.11
N ASP A 16 -3.34 -18.65 13.17
CA ASP A 16 -2.74 -19.48 12.12
C ASP A 16 -3.79 -20.44 11.57
N VAL A 17 -3.92 -20.45 10.24
CA VAL A 17 -4.84 -21.35 9.53
C VAL A 17 -4.03 -22.21 8.56
N PHE A 18 -4.07 -23.53 8.77
CA PHE A 18 -3.54 -24.49 7.82
C PHE A 18 -4.69 -25.01 6.96
N GLY A 19 -4.80 -24.43 5.75
CA GLY A 19 -5.90 -24.73 4.83
C GLY A 19 -6.36 -23.48 4.08
N HIS A 20 -7.45 -23.64 3.39
CA HIS A 20 -8.07 -22.55 2.64
C HIS A 20 -8.83 -21.60 3.58
N PHE A 21 -8.62 -20.31 3.43
CA PHE A 21 -9.30 -19.28 4.19
C PHE A 21 -10.10 -18.37 3.25
N THR A 22 -11.39 -18.19 3.54
CA THR A 22 -12.23 -17.25 2.80
C THR A 22 -12.88 -16.27 3.76
N ALA A 23 -13.01 -15.04 3.32
CA ALA A 23 -13.73 -14.00 4.04
C ALA A 23 -14.46 -13.12 3.02
N THR A 24 -15.53 -12.48 3.42
CA THR A 24 -16.23 -11.52 2.57
C THR A 24 -15.32 -10.33 2.23
N SER A 25 -14.46 -9.96 3.16
CA SER A 25 -13.49 -8.88 2.99
C SER A 25 -12.33 -9.10 3.95
N LYS A 26 -11.14 -8.67 3.56
CA LYS A 26 -9.94 -8.72 4.40
C LYS A 26 -9.24 -7.35 4.34
N ALA A 27 -8.94 -6.80 5.50
CA ALA A 27 -8.37 -5.47 5.61
C ALA A 27 -7.37 -5.41 6.77
N PHE A 28 -6.45 -4.45 6.72
CA PHE A 28 -5.79 -4.03 7.95
C PHE A 28 -6.55 -2.86 8.58
N LEU A 29 -6.55 -2.82 9.90
CA LEU A 29 -7.15 -1.75 10.69
C LEU A 29 -6.13 -1.32 11.75
N ILE A 30 -5.72 -0.07 11.69
CA ILE A 30 -4.72 0.50 12.60
C ILE A 30 -5.20 1.84 13.16
N ASP A 31 -4.54 2.34 14.19
CA ASP A 31 -4.73 3.72 14.59
C ASP A 31 -4.28 4.64 13.47
N HIS A 32 -5.03 5.71 13.21
CA HIS A 32 -4.71 6.60 12.12
C HIS A 32 -3.36 7.28 12.39
N PRO A 33 -2.41 7.27 11.42
CA PRO A 33 -1.06 7.77 11.66
C PRO A 33 -0.96 9.26 12.06
N THR A 34 -1.96 10.06 11.68
CA THR A 34 -1.93 11.51 11.93
C THR A 34 -3.19 12.08 12.57
N LYS A 35 -4.26 11.29 12.73
CA LYS A 35 -5.55 11.75 13.28
C LYS A 35 -5.91 10.94 14.51
N GLU A 36 -5.79 11.59 15.67
CA GLU A 36 -5.90 10.98 16.99
C GLU A 36 -7.20 10.21 17.23
N ASN A 37 -8.32 10.68 16.68
CA ASN A 37 -9.65 10.12 16.92
C ASN A 37 -10.15 9.22 15.80
N LYS A 38 -9.26 8.76 14.91
CA LYS A 38 -9.64 7.94 13.75
C LYS A 38 -8.82 6.66 13.68
N LYS A 39 -9.40 5.68 13.01
CA LYS A 39 -8.71 4.49 12.52
C LYS A 39 -8.45 4.64 11.02
N LEU A 40 -7.45 3.92 10.54
CA LEU A 40 -7.19 3.77 9.11
C LEU A 40 -7.43 2.32 8.71
N GLN A 41 -8.21 2.11 7.67
CA GLN A 41 -8.51 0.79 7.14
C GLN A 41 -8.28 0.76 5.63
N TYR A 42 -7.43 -0.15 5.19
CA TYR A 42 -7.24 -0.47 3.78
C TYR A 42 -7.51 -1.95 3.56
N ALA A 43 -8.03 -2.31 2.39
CA ALA A 43 -8.09 -3.71 1.98
C ALA A 43 -6.67 -4.26 1.81
N SER A 44 -6.48 -5.52 2.20
CA SER A 44 -5.16 -6.14 2.15
C SER A 44 -4.74 -6.45 0.71
N LEU A 45 -3.52 -6.08 0.37
CA LEU A 45 -2.85 -6.39 -0.88
C LEU A 45 -1.85 -7.53 -0.63
N GLU A 46 -1.90 -8.60 -1.40
CA GLU A 46 -0.95 -9.70 -1.29
C GLU A 46 0.24 -9.51 -2.22
N GLY A 47 1.43 -9.66 -1.66
CA GLY A 47 2.68 -9.54 -2.36
C GLY A 47 3.85 -9.84 -1.42
N PRO A 48 5.10 -9.64 -1.87
CA PRO A 48 6.27 -9.94 -1.04
C PRO A 48 6.56 -8.87 0.02
N GLU A 49 5.67 -7.91 0.18
CA GLU A 49 5.82 -6.80 1.12
C GLU A 49 4.45 -6.37 1.66
N ASN A 50 4.45 -5.67 2.77
CA ASN A 50 3.24 -5.02 3.29
C ASN A 50 3.08 -3.68 2.59
N ALA A 51 2.42 -3.67 1.44
CA ALA A 51 2.26 -2.49 0.60
C ALA A 51 0.85 -1.91 0.65
N VAL A 52 0.78 -0.63 0.33
CA VAL A 52 -0.47 0.10 0.10
C VAL A 52 -0.40 0.78 -1.26
N TYR A 53 -1.54 1.15 -1.79
CA TYR A 53 -1.59 1.88 -3.05
C TYR A 53 -2.72 2.90 -3.05
N VAL A 54 -2.59 3.90 -3.91
CA VAL A 54 -3.69 4.75 -4.37
C VAL A 54 -3.64 4.80 -5.89
N ARG A 55 -4.78 4.97 -6.51
CA ARG A 55 -4.88 5.08 -7.97
C ARG A 55 -5.95 6.06 -8.37
N GLY A 56 -5.84 6.58 -9.57
CA GLY A 56 -6.82 7.51 -10.09
C GLY A 56 -6.49 7.95 -11.51
N THR A 57 -7.21 8.97 -11.95
CA THR A 57 -7.03 9.63 -13.23
C THR A 57 -6.75 11.10 -12.97
N ALA A 58 -5.77 11.66 -13.67
CA ALA A 58 -5.38 13.06 -13.52
C ALA A 58 -5.12 13.68 -14.90
N ASN A 59 -5.10 15.00 -14.94
CA ASN A 59 -4.74 15.77 -16.13
C ASN A 59 -3.80 16.93 -15.83
N SER A 60 -3.24 16.94 -14.63
CA SER A 60 -2.28 17.95 -14.17
C SER A 60 -0.90 17.33 -13.94
N ALA A 61 0.11 18.17 -13.77
CA ALA A 61 1.48 17.73 -13.55
C ALA A 61 1.72 17.21 -12.13
N SER A 62 0.75 17.26 -11.24
CA SER A 62 0.92 16.83 -9.86
C SER A 62 -0.14 15.83 -9.42
N ILE A 63 0.28 14.87 -8.60
CA ILE A 63 -0.60 13.91 -7.93
C ILE A 63 -0.39 14.10 -6.43
N GLU A 64 -1.43 14.56 -5.74
CA GLU A 64 -1.41 14.67 -4.28
C GLU A 64 -1.69 13.31 -3.66
N LEU A 65 -0.82 12.90 -2.74
CA LEU A 65 -1.01 11.68 -1.97
C LEU A 65 -1.75 11.98 -0.66
N PRO A 66 -2.37 10.97 -0.03
CA PRO A 66 -3.02 11.18 1.27
C PRO A 66 -2.05 11.80 2.27
N ASP A 67 -2.52 12.75 3.06
CA ASP A 67 -1.70 13.51 4.00
C ASP A 67 -0.99 12.65 5.04
N TYR A 68 -1.54 11.47 5.35
CA TYR A 68 -0.98 10.52 6.32
C TYR A 68 0.08 9.56 5.73
N TRP A 69 0.31 9.58 4.42
CA TRP A 69 1.30 8.68 3.80
C TRP A 69 2.72 8.98 4.26
N SER A 70 3.02 10.22 4.63
CA SER A 70 4.31 10.56 5.22
C SER A 70 4.63 9.76 6.49
N GLU A 71 3.60 9.38 7.25
CA GLU A 71 3.73 8.56 8.46
C GLU A 71 3.47 7.07 8.23
N LEU A 72 2.90 6.70 7.09
CA LEU A 72 2.48 5.33 6.81
C LEU A 72 3.51 4.54 6.02
N ILE A 73 4.22 5.17 5.09
CA ILE A 73 5.09 4.47 4.14
C ILE A 73 6.54 4.91 4.22
N HIS A 74 7.43 4.02 3.79
CA HIS A 74 8.83 4.36 3.54
C HIS A 74 8.94 5.23 2.29
N GLU A 75 9.57 6.38 2.41
CA GLU A 75 9.73 7.33 1.30
C GLU A 75 10.46 6.72 0.09
N ASP A 76 11.46 5.89 0.35
CA ASP A 76 12.27 5.24 -0.70
C ASP A 76 11.53 4.10 -1.41
N SER A 77 10.35 3.71 -0.93
CA SER A 77 9.55 2.63 -1.52
C SER A 77 8.53 3.10 -2.55
N ILE A 78 8.38 4.39 -2.76
CA ILE A 78 7.33 4.93 -3.65
C ILE A 78 7.60 4.52 -5.09
N THR A 79 6.64 3.82 -5.69
CA THR A 79 6.65 3.43 -7.10
C THR A 79 5.44 4.02 -7.78
N VAL A 80 5.65 4.68 -8.92
CA VAL A 80 4.58 5.35 -9.66
C VAL A 80 4.50 4.76 -11.06
N VAL A 81 3.30 4.38 -11.47
CA VAL A 81 3.00 3.92 -12.82
C VAL A 81 1.99 4.88 -13.42
N VAL A 82 2.27 5.41 -14.61
CA VAL A 82 1.37 6.32 -15.32
C VAL A 82 1.12 5.81 -16.73
N THR A 83 -0.10 5.99 -17.21
CA THR A 83 -0.52 5.54 -18.53
C THR A 83 -1.34 6.64 -19.22
N PRO A 84 -0.89 7.17 -20.37
CA PRO A 84 -1.65 8.17 -21.12
C PRO A 84 -3.03 7.67 -21.55
N ILE A 85 -4.01 8.57 -21.57
CA ILE A 85 -5.37 8.28 -22.02
C ILE A 85 -5.69 9.11 -23.27
N GLY A 86 -6.19 8.45 -24.29
CA GLY A 86 -6.75 9.09 -25.48
C GLY A 86 -5.75 9.59 -26.51
N LYS A 87 -4.51 9.81 -26.12
CA LYS A 87 -3.42 10.22 -27.03
C LYS A 87 -2.07 9.92 -26.42
N LYS A 88 -1.05 9.84 -27.25
CA LYS A 88 0.34 9.70 -26.81
C LYS A 88 0.78 10.90 -26.00
N GLN A 89 1.52 10.63 -24.91
CA GLN A 89 2.18 11.65 -24.09
C GLN A 89 3.51 11.06 -23.64
N ASP A 90 4.55 11.85 -23.61
CA ASP A 90 5.86 11.44 -23.12
C ASP A 90 5.94 11.65 -21.61
N LEU A 91 5.11 10.89 -20.88
CA LEU A 91 5.03 11.00 -19.42
C LEU A 91 6.28 10.42 -18.74
N TYR A 92 6.76 11.11 -17.73
CA TYR A 92 7.85 10.62 -16.90
C TYR A 92 7.67 11.12 -15.47
N ILE A 93 8.28 10.41 -14.53
CA ILE A 93 8.24 10.79 -13.11
C ILE A 93 9.32 11.84 -12.89
N LYS A 94 8.92 13.03 -12.55
CA LYS A 94 9.81 14.16 -12.32
C LYS A 94 10.38 14.17 -10.93
N SER A 95 9.54 13.91 -9.92
CA SER A 95 9.93 13.78 -8.53
C SER A 95 8.89 12.98 -7.73
N LYS A 96 9.33 12.39 -6.62
CA LYS A 96 8.48 11.61 -5.72
C LYS A 96 8.72 12.02 -4.28
N SER A 97 7.64 12.17 -3.54
CA SER A 97 7.66 12.31 -2.08
C SER A 97 6.37 11.69 -1.52
N PRO A 98 6.31 11.43 -0.21
CA PRO A 98 5.08 10.91 0.40
C PRO A 98 3.88 11.86 0.31
N GLN A 99 4.12 13.12 -0.01
CA GLN A 99 3.06 14.13 -0.13
C GLN A 99 2.65 14.38 -1.58
N LEU A 100 3.61 14.32 -2.52
CA LEU A 100 3.39 14.82 -3.86
C LEU A 100 4.24 14.07 -4.88
N ILE A 101 3.62 13.69 -5.98
CA ILE A 101 4.31 13.15 -7.16
C ILE A 101 4.23 14.21 -8.26
N MET A 102 5.37 14.53 -8.88
CA MET A 102 5.42 15.42 -10.02
C MET A 102 5.64 14.62 -11.31
N ILE A 103 4.78 14.86 -12.29
CA ILE A 103 4.79 14.18 -13.60
C ILE A 103 5.20 15.18 -14.66
N GLY A 104 6.20 14.80 -15.49
CA GLY A 104 6.60 15.59 -16.65
C GLY A 104 5.93 15.09 -17.91
N GLY A 105 5.85 15.95 -18.93
CA GLY A 105 5.32 15.60 -20.26
C GLY A 105 3.80 15.53 -20.36
N VAL A 106 3.07 16.05 -19.38
CA VAL A 106 1.61 16.01 -19.36
C VAL A 106 1.02 16.91 -20.45
N LYS A 107 0.20 16.30 -21.32
CA LYS A 107 -0.51 16.99 -22.41
C LYS A 107 -1.98 16.56 -22.49
N GLY A 108 -2.47 15.88 -21.49
CA GLY A 108 -3.84 15.38 -21.43
C GLY A 108 -4.04 14.50 -20.22
N SER A 109 -5.10 13.72 -20.23
CA SER A 109 -5.42 12.81 -19.12
C SER A 109 -4.49 11.61 -19.09
N TYR A 110 -4.29 11.08 -17.90
CA TYR A 110 -3.54 9.84 -17.68
C TYR A 110 -4.06 9.13 -16.43
N ASP A 111 -3.98 7.80 -16.44
CA ASP A 111 -4.20 6.99 -15.25
C ASP A 111 -2.90 6.86 -14.46
N TYR A 112 -3.00 6.73 -13.15
CA TYR A 112 -1.86 6.50 -12.29
C TYR A 112 -2.15 5.46 -11.21
N VAL A 113 -1.11 4.78 -10.79
CA VAL A 113 -1.07 3.96 -9.57
C VAL A 113 0.19 4.34 -8.81
N VAL A 114 0.07 4.56 -7.52
CA VAL A 114 1.21 4.82 -6.64
C VAL A 114 1.22 3.77 -5.54
N TYR A 115 2.35 3.06 -5.42
CA TYR A 115 2.58 2.05 -4.37
C TYR A 115 3.53 2.60 -3.33
N GLY A 116 3.37 2.14 -2.09
CA GLY A 116 4.33 2.39 -1.03
C GLY A 116 4.36 1.23 -0.04
N GLU A 117 5.52 0.94 0.52
CA GLU A 117 5.67 -0.07 1.56
C GLU A 117 5.40 0.54 2.93
N ARG A 118 4.59 -0.13 3.74
CA ARG A 118 4.25 0.32 5.09
C ARG A 118 5.50 0.34 5.98
N LYS A 119 5.65 1.42 6.74
CA LYS A 119 6.71 1.55 7.76
C LYS A 119 6.19 1.44 9.20
N ASP A 120 4.88 1.35 9.37
CA ASP A 120 4.24 1.25 10.68
C ASP A 120 4.36 -0.15 11.31
N ILE A 121 4.77 -1.13 10.52
CA ILE A 121 5.05 -2.50 10.95
C ILE A 121 6.41 -2.94 10.40
N ASP A 122 6.98 -4.00 10.98
CA ASP A 122 8.22 -4.58 10.50
C ASP A 122 8.05 -5.11 9.07
N ARG A 123 9.14 -5.08 8.31
CA ARG A 123 9.15 -5.66 6.97
C ARG A 123 8.86 -7.15 7.02
N LEU A 124 8.11 -7.61 6.03
CA LEU A 124 7.74 -9.01 5.91
C LEU A 124 9.00 -9.87 5.73
N GLU A 125 9.13 -10.91 6.54
CA GLU A 125 10.11 -11.95 6.32
C GLU A 125 9.55 -12.90 5.26
N ILE A 126 10.12 -12.84 4.05
CA ILE A 126 9.57 -13.53 2.88
C ILE A 126 9.83 -15.04 2.95
N GLU A 127 10.98 -15.43 3.47
CA GLU A 127 11.41 -16.83 3.52
C GLU A 127 11.77 -17.24 4.95
N PRO A 128 10.77 -17.28 5.88
CA PRO A 128 11.06 -17.70 7.24
C PRO A 128 11.50 -19.17 7.28
N LEU A 129 12.33 -19.47 8.27
CA LEU A 129 12.76 -20.86 8.49
C LEU A 129 11.56 -21.73 8.87
N LYS A 130 11.59 -22.99 8.47
CA LYS A 130 10.59 -23.97 8.92
C LYS A 130 10.73 -24.19 10.42
N VAL A 131 9.62 -24.33 11.07
CA VAL A 131 9.54 -24.66 12.51
C VAL A 131 9.25 -26.13 12.68
#